data_90ddfafdc4a81ca10ce8feae9b338d42
#
_entry.id   90ddfafdc4a81ca10ce8feae9b338d42
#
_cell.length_a   1.000
_cell.length_b   1.000
_cell.length_c   1.000
_cell.angle_alpha   90.00
_cell.angle_beta   90.00
_cell.angle_gamma   90.00
#
_symmetry.space_group_name_H-M   'P 1'
#
loop_
_entity.id
_entity.type
_entity.pdbx_description
1 polymer ?
#
loop_
_entity_poly.entity_id
_entity_poly.type
_entity_poly.pdbx_seq_one_letter_code
_entity_poly.pdbx_strand_id
1 'polypeptide(L)'
;MKVFIYILVAVVTLSTLFRQFSAERIDSEFDKQGFSELPVQVGGRIKPLDSVARNTLLILSGKQTVIAPDGSKLSAIEWFIDLCMRPEIADTYRVFKIEFPDELGLEGLAEKSKRYFSFNDLQPYFSEIQEVYQNIEPEPQKRTAYERQIAEIYSGLILYNNTLQSLHPTGNSERLDRLIDEYQSYETLIATGLKALKDQQAGESYDENGLNAFIAYADSYLKLSQTARLRIIPPEQSNKAEFLSDWKNVGLELLDAIKGKPLSPSVKQYAQLTMAYRSDDAKTFNDGVKALSTSFENTYPDAYSLSKFESWFNGLQPFALSIQLYIFAFVLILISWLKWTLPLNRSAFWIITFAFLLHTFGLLARMYIQGRPPVTNLYSSAVFVGWGAALLGIVIERFYKNGIGGAMASLIGFATLIIAHHLAMTGDTLEMMRAVLDSNFWLATHVIIITLGYSAMFLAGALAIVFILLGLFSKKFGKNDAKSLSNMVYGITCFAALFSLVGTILGGIWGDQSWGRFWGWDPKENGALMIILMGAIVLHARWGGIFKEKGIMNLAICGNIITAWSWFGTNLLGVGLHSYGFTDSGFFTMLFFIISQIWFIGMSFIPWSYWRSGYGRNQYSKAHKAIS
;
A
#
# COMPACT_ATOMS: atom_id res chain seq x y z
N MET A 1 42.72 8.89 -0.62
CA MET A 1 41.50 9.31 -1.38
C MET A 1 40.51 8.17 -1.59
N LYS A 2 40.88 6.99 -2.18
CA LYS A 2 39.95 5.86 -2.38
C LYS A 2 39.34 5.36 -1.06
N VAL A 3 40.17 5.13 -0.02
CA VAL A 3 39.72 4.70 1.31
C VAL A 3 38.77 5.73 1.94
N PHE A 4 39.08 7.02 1.81
CA PHE A 4 38.22 8.08 2.31
C PHE A 4 36.82 8.05 1.67
N ILE A 5 36.73 7.80 0.36
CA ILE A 5 35.42 7.69 -0.34
C ILE A 5 34.62 6.50 0.20
N TYR A 6 35.26 5.33 0.41
CA TYR A 6 34.57 4.18 0.98
C TYR A 6 34.07 4.43 2.40
N ILE A 7 34.88 5.08 3.25
CA ILE A 7 34.50 5.44 4.60
C ILE A 7 33.31 6.43 4.58
N LEU A 8 33.39 7.49 3.76
CA LEU A 8 32.32 8.47 3.65
C LEU A 8 30.99 7.82 3.22
N VAL A 9 31.04 6.97 2.19
CA VAL A 9 29.85 6.26 1.72
C VAL A 9 29.29 5.32 2.80
N ALA A 10 30.16 4.60 3.51
CA ALA A 10 29.74 3.73 4.60
C ALA A 10 29.09 4.53 5.75
N VAL A 11 29.68 5.66 6.14
CA VAL A 11 29.12 6.54 7.20
C VAL A 11 27.74 7.05 6.80
N VAL A 12 27.56 7.51 5.56
CA VAL A 12 26.25 8.00 5.08
C VAL A 12 25.22 6.86 5.09
N THR A 13 25.60 5.68 4.59
CA THR A 13 24.69 4.52 4.57
C THR A 13 24.29 4.10 5.98
N LEU A 14 25.27 3.98 6.90
CA LEU A 14 25.02 3.60 8.29
C LEU A 14 24.21 4.66 9.04
N SER A 15 24.43 5.96 8.78
CA SER A 15 23.66 7.03 9.40
C SER A 15 22.19 7.00 8.96
N THR A 16 21.93 6.68 7.68
CA THR A 16 20.57 6.52 7.15
C THR A 16 19.84 5.37 7.83
N LEU A 17 20.52 4.23 7.99
CA LEU A 17 19.96 3.07 8.70
C LEU A 17 19.74 3.36 10.18
N PHE A 18 20.76 3.94 10.86
CA PHE A 18 20.65 4.25 12.29
C PHE A 18 19.51 5.21 12.61
N ARG A 19 19.30 6.22 11.77
CA ARG A 19 18.20 7.18 11.94
C ARG A 19 16.82 6.51 11.90
N GLN A 20 16.64 5.49 11.08
CA GLN A 20 15.39 4.74 10.99
C GLN A 20 15.16 3.89 12.24
N PHE A 21 16.19 3.21 12.75
CA PHE A 21 16.10 2.40 13.96
C PHE A 21 15.95 3.21 15.24
N SER A 22 16.36 4.48 15.24
CA SER A 22 16.25 5.38 16.40
C SER A 22 14.93 6.15 16.44
N ALA A 23 14.17 6.19 15.34
CA ALA A 23 13.04 7.12 15.17
C ALA A 23 11.73 6.69 15.85
N GLU A 24 11.60 5.47 16.37
CA GLU A 24 10.33 4.93 16.88
C GLU A 24 10.37 4.37 18.31
N ARG A 25 11.25 4.83 19.19
CA ARG A 25 11.01 4.60 20.61
C ARG A 25 9.99 5.61 21.11
N ILE A 26 8.76 5.15 21.31
CA ILE A 26 7.71 5.88 22.01
C ILE A 26 8.10 5.86 23.49
N ASP A 27 8.82 6.89 23.93
CA ASP A 27 9.12 7.10 25.35
C ASP A 27 7.86 7.68 26.01
N SER A 28 7.09 6.83 26.67
CA SER A 28 5.79 7.18 27.24
C SER A 28 5.58 6.36 28.51
N GLU A 29 4.97 6.97 29.52
CA GLU A 29 4.55 6.27 30.73
C GLU A 29 3.56 5.14 30.45
N PHE A 30 2.74 5.29 29.39
CA PHE A 30 1.78 4.31 28.92
C PHE A 30 2.43 3.32 27.95
N ASP A 31 2.16 2.03 28.10
CA ASP A 31 2.62 0.97 27.17
C ASP A 31 1.83 1.00 25.84
N LYS A 32 2.05 2.08 25.08
CA LYS A 32 1.46 2.26 23.75
C LYS A 32 1.97 1.21 22.74
N GLN A 33 3.20 0.72 22.94
CA GLN A 33 3.78 -0.32 22.08
C GLN A 33 3.02 -1.64 22.29
N GLY A 34 2.87 -2.12 23.50
CA GLY A 34 2.11 -3.33 23.81
C GLY A 34 0.65 -3.22 23.33
N PHE A 35 0.01 -2.05 23.51
CA PHE A 35 -1.32 -1.80 22.98
C PHE A 35 -1.36 -1.87 21.45
N SER A 36 -0.35 -1.35 20.77
CA SER A 36 -0.27 -1.37 19.29
C SER A 36 -0.18 -2.78 18.70
N GLU A 37 0.36 -3.73 19.45
CA GLU A 37 0.57 -5.12 19.06
C GLU A 37 -0.69 -6.01 19.24
N LEU A 38 -1.71 -5.53 19.95
CA LEU A 38 -2.94 -6.30 20.19
C LEU A 38 -3.64 -6.66 18.87
N PRO A 39 -4.00 -7.94 18.69
CA PRO A 39 -4.66 -8.40 17.47
C PRO A 39 -6.13 -8.00 17.45
N VAL A 40 -6.60 -7.57 16.28
CA VAL A 40 -7.99 -7.27 15.98
C VAL A 40 -8.38 -7.79 14.60
N GLN A 41 -9.64 -8.15 14.41
CA GLN A 41 -10.16 -8.56 13.12
C GLN A 41 -10.77 -7.35 12.40
N VAL A 42 -10.26 -7.03 11.20
CA VAL A 42 -10.79 -5.98 10.33
C VAL A 42 -10.55 -6.36 8.87
N GLY A 43 -11.57 -6.18 8.02
CA GLY A 43 -11.43 -6.41 6.57
C GLY A 43 -11.09 -7.86 6.23
N GLY A 44 -11.61 -8.82 6.99
CA GLY A 44 -11.45 -10.25 6.75
C GLY A 44 -10.14 -10.86 7.23
N ARG A 45 -9.25 -10.11 7.91
CA ARG A 45 -8.01 -10.64 8.50
C ARG A 45 -7.76 -10.15 9.92
N ILE A 46 -6.95 -10.89 10.66
CA ILE A 46 -6.39 -10.44 11.94
C ILE A 46 -5.15 -9.59 11.65
N LYS A 47 -5.04 -8.47 12.34
CA LYS A 47 -3.93 -7.51 12.22
C LYS A 47 -3.72 -6.76 13.53
N PRO A 48 -2.53 -6.16 13.78
CA PRO A 48 -2.30 -5.35 14.97
C PRO A 48 -3.10 -4.04 14.92
N LEU A 49 -3.40 -3.48 16.07
CA LEU A 49 -3.96 -2.12 16.19
C LEU A 49 -3.09 -1.08 15.50
N ASP A 50 -1.75 -1.25 15.49
CA ASP A 50 -0.82 -0.40 14.72
C ASP A 50 -1.19 -0.31 13.24
N SER A 51 -1.46 -1.44 12.59
CA SER A 51 -1.87 -1.46 11.18
C SER A 51 -3.19 -0.74 10.96
N VAL A 52 -4.14 -0.88 11.88
CA VAL A 52 -5.43 -0.17 11.81
C VAL A 52 -5.22 1.33 11.97
N ALA A 53 -4.44 1.75 12.95
CA ALA A 53 -4.13 3.16 13.22
C ALA A 53 -3.46 3.82 12.00
N ARG A 54 -2.38 3.21 11.49
CA ARG A 54 -1.63 3.71 10.32
C ARG A 54 -2.51 3.81 9.07
N ASN A 55 -3.28 2.76 8.77
CA ASN A 55 -4.13 2.75 7.58
C ASN A 55 -5.28 3.75 7.69
N THR A 56 -5.91 3.88 8.86
CA THR A 56 -6.99 4.85 9.07
C THR A 56 -6.48 6.27 8.92
N LEU A 57 -5.38 6.62 9.59
CA LEU A 57 -4.81 7.95 9.50
C LEU A 57 -4.30 8.27 8.08
N LEU A 58 -3.75 7.27 7.38
CA LEU A 58 -3.29 7.42 5.99
C LEU A 58 -4.46 7.72 5.04
N ILE A 59 -5.60 7.03 5.18
CA ILE A 59 -6.81 7.29 4.38
C ILE A 59 -7.33 8.70 4.63
N LEU A 60 -7.37 9.15 5.89
CA LEU A 60 -7.93 10.45 6.26
C LEU A 60 -7.02 11.61 5.86
N SER A 61 -5.71 11.49 6.13
CA SER A 61 -4.76 12.60 6.06
C SER A 61 -3.70 12.47 4.97
N GLY A 62 -3.54 11.30 4.35
CA GLY A 62 -2.42 10.99 3.48
C GLY A 62 -1.08 10.87 4.23
N LYS A 63 -1.10 10.77 5.56
CA LYS A 63 0.11 10.69 6.42
C LYS A 63 -0.10 9.63 7.50
N GLN A 64 1.00 9.16 8.08
CA GLN A 64 0.99 8.24 9.23
C GLN A 64 1.35 8.93 10.56
N THR A 65 1.33 10.26 10.58
CA THR A 65 1.57 11.07 11.77
C THR A 65 0.67 12.30 11.72
N VAL A 66 0.28 12.82 12.90
CA VAL A 66 -0.51 14.04 13.04
C VAL A 66 0.23 15.05 13.91
N ILE A 67 -0.07 16.31 13.71
CA ILE A 67 0.44 17.40 14.58
C ILE A 67 -0.71 17.79 15.51
N ALA A 68 -0.50 17.62 16.80
CA ALA A 68 -1.44 18.04 17.84
C ALA A 68 -1.52 19.58 17.92
N PRO A 69 -2.56 20.16 18.54
CA PRO A 69 -2.71 21.61 18.68
C PRO A 69 -1.56 22.30 19.42
N ASP A 70 -0.86 21.60 20.32
CA ASP A 70 0.32 22.08 21.06
C ASP A 70 1.61 22.07 20.21
N GLY A 71 1.53 21.56 18.96
CA GLY A 71 2.67 21.44 18.05
C GLY A 71 3.44 20.12 18.17
N SER A 72 3.10 19.24 19.11
CA SER A 72 3.71 17.93 19.23
C SER A 72 3.35 17.03 18.04
N LYS A 73 4.29 16.16 17.63
CA LYS A 73 4.07 15.21 16.56
C LYS A 73 3.70 13.86 17.14
N LEU A 74 2.47 13.42 16.90
CA LEU A 74 1.96 12.12 17.31
C LEU A 74 2.14 11.08 16.23
N SER A 75 2.46 9.85 16.62
CA SER A 75 2.40 8.66 15.78
C SER A 75 0.94 8.26 15.51
N ALA A 76 0.74 7.36 14.55
CA ALA A 76 -0.60 6.87 14.22
C ALA A 76 -1.28 6.17 15.41
N ILE A 77 -0.51 5.43 16.23
CA ILE A 77 -1.06 4.72 17.38
C ILE A 77 -1.43 5.68 18.51
N GLU A 78 -0.66 6.75 18.75
CA GLU A 78 -1.01 7.77 19.73
C GLU A 78 -2.30 8.49 19.36
N TRP A 79 -2.41 8.91 18.11
CA TRP A 79 -3.65 9.46 17.57
C TRP A 79 -4.83 8.50 17.72
N PHE A 80 -4.61 7.21 17.44
CA PHE A 80 -5.66 6.19 17.52
C PHE A 80 -6.13 5.94 18.94
N ILE A 81 -5.22 5.94 19.93
CA ILE A 81 -5.57 5.81 21.34
C ILE A 81 -6.43 7.02 21.77
N ASP A 82 -6.02 8.24 21.40
CA ASP A 82 -6.83 9.43 21.67
C ASP A 82 -8.19 9.34 20.98
N LEU A 83 -8.25 8.92 19.71
CA LEU A 83 -9.50 8.76 18.97
C LEU A 83 -10.48 7.84 19.69
N CYS A 84 -10.00 6.70 20.18
CA CYS A 84 -10.86 5.71 20.84
C CYS A 84 -11.14 6.01 22.30
N MET A 85 -10.22 6.69 23.03
CA MET A 85 -10.32 6.83 24.49
C MET A 85 -10.52 8.27 24.96
N ARG A 86 -10.08 9.28 24.18
CA ARG A 86 -10.25 10.72 24.46
C ARG A 86 -10.77 11.45 23.23
N PRO A 87 -11.97 11.09 22.71
CA PRO A 87 -12.49 11.65 21.47
C PRO A 87 -12.56 13.19 21.49
N GLU A 88 -12.83 13.79 22.64
CA GLU A 88 -12.86 15.24 22.83
C GLU A 88 -11.52 15.93 22.49
N ILE A 89 -10.41 15.23 22.62
CA ILE A 89 -9.08 15.69 22.22
C ILE A 89 -8.84 15.35 20.74
N ALA A 90 -9.14 14.12 20.33
CA ALA A 90 -8.93 13.64 18.95
C ALA A 90 -9.73 14.47 17.92
N ASP A 91 -10.93 14.93 18.27
CA ASP A 91 -11.80 15.75 17.43
C ASP A 91 -11.20 17.12 17.09
N THR A 92 -10.18 17.57 17.84
CA THR A 92 -9.41 18.79 17.56
C THR A 92 -8.27 18.59 16.58
N TYR A 93 -7.85 17.34 16.32
CA TYR A 93 -6.72 17.03 15.44
C TYR A 93 -7.10 17.19 13.98
N ARG A 94 -6.23 17.84 13.21
CA ARG A 94 -6.46 18.10 11.77
C ARG A 94 -6.02 16.91 10.94
N VAL A 95 -6.93 15.95 10.79
CA VAL A 95 -6.67 14.68 10.08
C VAL A 95 -7.41 14.57 8.73
N PHE A 96 -8.41 15.41 8.46
CA PHE A 96 -9.15 15.37 7.20
C PHE A 96 -8.47 16.24 6.15
N LYS A 97 -7.91 15.61 5.11
CA LYS A 97 -7.30 16.31 3.99
C LYS A 97 -8.37 16.69 2.96
N ILE A 98 -8.47 17.98 2.66
CA ILE A 98 -9.36 18.53 1.62
C ILE A 98 -8.49 19.29 0.62
N GLU A 99 -8.53 18.90 -0.66
CA GLU A 99 -7.66 19.49 -1.68
C GLU A 99 -8.14 20.85 -2.17
N PHE A 100 -9.45 21.02 -2.33
CA PHE A 100 -10.10 22.23 -2.86
C PHE A 100 -11.24 22.70 -1.95
N PRO A 101 -10.94 23.24 -0.75
CA PRO A 101 -11.96 23.66 0.19
C PRO A 101 -12.88 24.79 -0.35
N ASP A 102 -12.34 25.65 -1.22
CA ASP A 102 -13.06 26.77 -1.83
C ASP A 102 -14.16 26.31 -2.81
N GLU A 103 -13.99 25.11 -3.40
CA GLU A 103 -14.94 24.56 -4.37
C GLU A 103 -16.09 23.79 -3.71
N LEU A 104 -16.02 23.55 -2.38
CA LEU A 104 -17.05 22.77 -1.67
C LEU A 104 -18.34 23.55 -1.42
N GLY A 105 -18.34 24.87 -1.55
CA GLY A 105 -19.51 25.70 -1.29
C GLY A 105 -19.94 25.76 0.19
N LEU A 106 -19.15 25.17 1.09
CA LEU A 106 -19.40 25.17 2.54
C LEU A 106 -18.92 26.49 3.13
N GLU A 107 -19.87 27.37 3.46
CA GLU A 107 -19.56 28.69 4.04
C GLU A 107 -18.70 28.53 5.31
N GLY A 108 -17.58 29.26 5.36
CA GLY A 108 -16.65 29.25 6.50
C GLY A 108 -15.50 28.21 6.44
N LEU A 109 -15.53 27.19 5.57
CA LEU A 109 -14.37 26.32 5.32
C LEU A 109 -13.38 26.99 4.36
N ALA A 110 -13.86 27.67 3.33
CA ALA A 110 -13.08 28.41 2.34
C ALA A 110 -12.19 29.50 2.97
N GLU A 111 -12.71 30.21 3.97
CA GLU A 111 -11.99 31.29 4.65
C GLU A 111 -10.74 30.84 5.41
N LYS A 112 -10.60 29.53 5.73
CA LYS A 112 -9.48 29.02 6.53
C LYS A 112 -8.19 28.80 5.75
N SER A 113 -8.19 28.90 4.42
CA SER A 113 -7.00 28.73 3.54
C SER A 113 -6.11 27.54 3.93
N LYS A 114 -6.68 26.44 4.44
CA LYS A 114 -6.01 25.27 4.99
C LYS A 114 -6.39 24.03 4.19
N ARG A 115 -5.48 23.06 4.13
CA ARG A 115 -5.70 21.76 3.48
C ARG A 115 -6.09 20.66 4.47
N TYR A 116 -6.01 20.90 5.77
CA TYR A 116 -6.29 19.92 6.81
C TYR A 116 -7.29 20.48 7.80
N PHE A 117 -8.35 19.73 8.05
CA PHE A 117 -9.46 20.08 8.93
C PHE A 117 -9.59 19.06 10.06
N SER A 118 -10.11 19.48 11.19
CA SER A 118 -10.46 18.62 12.31
C SER A 118 -11.88 18.09 12.17
N PHE A 119 -12.26 17.09 12.98
CA PHE A 119 -13.63 16.63 13.04
C PHE A 119 -14.57 17.78 13.49
N ASN A 120 -14.15 18.56 14.48
CA ASN A 120 -14.91 19.73 14.95
C ASN A 120 -15.11 20.81 13.85
N ASP A 121 -14.16 20.93 12.91
CA ASP A 121 -14.33 21.85 11.76
C ASP A 121 -15.39 21.34 10.76
N LEU A 122 -15.59 20.03 10.64
CA LEU A 122 -16.48 19.41 9.64
C LEU A 122 -17.84 19.00 10.18
N GLN A 123 -17.95 18.72 11.48
CA GLN A 123 -19.19 18.28 12.12
C GLN A 123 -20.40 19.17 11.83
N PRO A 124 -20.30 20.52 11.83
CA PRO A 124 -21.44 21.39 11.53
C PRO A 124 -22.02 21.17 10.11
N TYR A 125 -21.19 20.72 9.18
CA TYR A 125 -21.56 20.51 7.77
C TYR A 125 -21.94 19.06 7.45
N PHE A 126 -21.99 18.17 8.45
CA PHE A 126 -22.19 16.74 8.21
C PHE A 126 -23.49 16.43 7.45
N SER A 127 -24.60 17.08 7.83
CA SER A 127 -25.91 16.88 7.18
C SER A 127 -25.90 17.35 5.72
N GLU A 128 -25.25 18.48 5.44
CA GLU A 128 -25.10 19.01 4.09
C GLU A 128 -24.21 18.13 3.22
N ILE A 129 -23.07 17.68 3.75
CA ILE A 129 -22.17 16.73 3.07
C ILE A 129 -22.91 15.42 2.77
N GLN A 130 -23.72 14.92 3.70
CA GLN A 130 -24.51 13.70 3.52
C GLN A 130 -25.58 13.87 2.44
N GLU A 131 -26.30 14.99 2.41
CA GLU A 131 -27.32 15.28 1.41
C GLU A 131 -26.70 15.34 0.00
N VAL A 132 -25.58 16.06 -0.14
CA VAL A 132 -24.86 16.11 -1.43
C VAL A 132 -24.37 14.72 -1.82
N TYR A 133 -23.80 13.95 -0.88
CA TYR A 133 -23.31 12.58 -1.16
C TYR A 133 -24.41 11.65 -1.67
N GLN A 134 -25.64 11.77 -1.18
CA GLN A 134 -26.76 10.95 -1.65
C GLN A 134 -27.18 11.25 -3.09
N ASN A 135 -26.84 12.43 -3.61
CA ASN A 135 -27.22 12.91 -4.92
C ASN A 135 -26.10 12.89 -5.98
N ILE A 136 -24.85 12.49 -5.60
CA ILE A 136 -23.74 12.38 -6.56
C ILE A 136 -23.89 11.16 -7.48
N GLU A 137 -23.14 11.19 -8.59
CA GLU A 137 -23.06 10.06 -9.54
C GLU A 137 -22.69 8.75 -8.83
N PRO A 138 -23.53 7.70 -8.92
CA PRO A 138 -23.25 6.41 -8.28
C PRO A 138 -21.96 5.75 -8.76
N GLU A 139 -21.66 5.85 -10.06
CA GLU A 139 -20.47 5.25 -10.66
C GLU A 139 -19.22 6.12 -10.38
N PRO A 140 -18.24 5.65 -9.57
CA PRO A 140 -17.07 6.45 -9.21
C PRO A 140 -16.29 7.02 -10.41
N GLN A 141 -16.28 6.29 -11.53
CA GLN A 141 -15.56 6.67 -12.74
C GLN A 141 -16.17 7.87 -13.47
N LYS A 142 -17.47 8.11 -13.30
CA LYS A 142 -18.19 9.22 -13.93
C LYS A 142 -18.24 10.48 -13.06
N ARG A 143 -17.83 10.37 -11.79
CA ARG A 143 -17.86 11.48 -10.84
C ARG A 143 -16.96 12.63 -11.28
N THR A 144 -17.45 13.84 -11.13
CA THR A 144 -16.65 15.06 -11.23
C THR A 144 -15.60 15.13 -10.11
N ALA A 145 -14.63 16.05 -10.22
CA ALA A 145 -13.64 16.26 -9.14
C ALA A 145 -14.31 16.65 -7.82
N TYR A 146 -15.33 17.51 -7.88
CA TYR A 146 -16.16 17.91 -6.74
C TYR A 146 -16.85 16.71 -6.08
N GLU A 147 -17.59 15.91 -6.85
CA GLU A 147 -18.32 14.74 -6.33
C GLU A 147 -17.39 13.69 -5.71
N ARG A 148 -16.19 13.51 -6.28
CA ARG A 148 -15.17 12.65 -5.69
C ARG A 148 -14.69 13.15 -4.34
N GLN A 149 -14.43 14.45 -4.23
CA GLN A 149 -13.98 15.04 -2.97
C GLN A 149 -15.08 14.97 -1.89
N ILE A 150 -16.35 15.20 -2.22
CA ILE A 150 -17.49 14.98 -1.31
C ILE A 150 -17.55 13.52 -0.85
N ALA A 151 -17.40 12.56 -1.79
CA ALA A 151 -17.42 11.13 -1.45
C ALA A 151 -16.26 10.74 -0.52
N GLU A 152 -15.06 11.29 -0.74
CA GLU A 152 -13.89 11.07 0.12
C GLU A 152 -14.11 11.65 1.52
N ILE A 153 -14.62 12.87 1.64
CA ILE A 153 -14.90 13.50 2.93
C ILE A 153 -15.98 12.72 3.69
N TYR A 154 -17.09 12.40 3.04
CA TYR A 154 -18.17 11.63 3.67
C TYR A 154 -17.69 10.26 4.14
N SER A 155 -17.01 9.53 3.27
CA SER A 155 -16.44 8.22 3.61
C SER A 155 -15.39 8.33 4.75
N GLY A 156 -14.60 9.40 4.75
CA GLY A 156 -13.64 9.70 5.81
C GLY A 156 -14.32 9.96 7.16
N LEU A 157 -15.41 10.75 7.18
CA LEU A 157 -16.18 11.02 8.39
C LEU A 157 -16.83 9.74 8.94
N ILE A 158 -17.39 8.90 8.07
CA ILE A 158 -17.93 7.60 8.48
C ILE A 158 -16.83 6.68 9.01
N LEU A 159 -15.68 6.63 8.34
CA LEU A 159 -14.52 5.85 8.79
C LEU A 159 -14.04 6.29 10.18
N TYR A 160 -13.94 7.60 10.40
CA TYR A 160 -13.56 8.19 11.67
C TYR A 160 -14.53 7.78 12.79
N ASN A 161 -15.84 8.02 12.60
CA ASN A 161 -16.87 7.68 13.57
C ASN A 161 -16.91 6.18 13.88
N ASN A 162 -16.86 5.32 12.86
CA ASN A 162 -16.89 3.88 13.05
C ASN A 162 -15.62 3.35 13.75
N THR A 163 -14.51 4.03 13.59
CA THR A 163 -13.26 3.70 14.29
C THR A 163 -13.31 4.15 15.75
N LEU A 164 -13.79 5.37 16.01
CA LEU A 164 -14.00 5.92 17.35
C LEU A 164 -14.86 5.00 18.22
N GLN A 165 -15.93 4.45 17.65
CA GLN A 165 -16.87 3.55 18.34
C GLN A 165 -16.37 2.12 18.54
N SER A 166 -15.15 1.81 18.16
CA SER A 166 -14.70 0.40 18.09
C SER A 166 -14.45 -0.25 19.44
N LEU A 167 -14.08 0.51 20.46
CA LEU A 167 -13.76 -0.02 21.79
C LEU A 167 -14.92 0.05 22.79
N HIS A 168 -15.88 0.95 22.57
CA HIS A 168 -17.00 1.21 23.49
C HIS A 168 -18.14 1.96 22.77
N PRO A 169 -19.35 2.00 23.34
CA PRO A 169 -20.43 2.85 22.84
C PRO A 169 -20.06 4.33 22.82
N THR A 170 -20.58 5.07 21.86
CA THR A 170 -20.44 6.53 21.84
C THR A 170 -21.10 7.18 23.05
N GLY A 171 -20.45 8.19 23.59
CA GLY A 171 -20.98 8.95 24.70
C GLY A 171 -20.18 10.21 24.96
N ASN A 172 -20.70 11.05 25.87
CA ASN A 172 -19.96 12.18 26.40
C ASN A 172 -18.84 11.68 27.35
N SER A 173 -17.99 12.59 27.80
CA SER A 173 -16.89 12.32 28.72
C SER A 173 -17.35 11.56 29.98
N GLU A 174 -18.47 11.96 30.58
CA GLU A 174 -19.01 11.32 31.80
C GLU A 174 -19.36 9.83 31.57
N ARG A 175 -19.89 9.47 30.42
CA ARG A 175 -20.20 8.09 30.07
C ARG A 175 -18.92 7.26 29.95
N LEU A 176 -17.90 7.80 29.27
CA LEU A 176 -16.63 7.11 29.08
C LEU A 176 -15.88 6.89 30.39
N ASP A 177 -16.06 7.78 31.37
CA ASP A 177 -15.47 7.67 32.70
C ASP A 177 -16.17 6.62 33.60
N ARG A 178 -17.35 6.11 33.19
CA ARG A 178 -18.19 5.16 33.95
C ARG A 178 -18.58 3.90 33.15
N LEU A 179 -17.79 3.51 32.16
CA LEU A 179 -18.10 2.37 31.29
C LEU A 179 -18.32 1.05 32.04
N ILE A 180 -17.55 0.81 33.10
CA ILE A 180 -17.69 -0.41 33.92
C ILE A 180 -19.04 -0.40 34.65
N ASP A 181 -19.43 0.73 35.25
CA ASP A 181 -20.71 0.88 35.92
C ASP A 181 -21.87 0.71 34.93
N GLU A 182 -21.72 1.23 33.73
CA GLU A 182 -22.71 1.05 32.64
C GLU A 182 -22.90 -0.43 32.31
N TYR A 183 -21.80 -1.15 32.10
CA TYR A 183 -21.89 -2.59 31.76
C TYR A 183 -22.45 -3.43 32.90
N GLN A 184 -22.13 -3.13 34.15
CA GLN A 184 -22.71 -3.79 35.32
C GLN A 184 -24.22 -3.50 35.45
N SER A 185 -24.61 -2.24 35.24
CA SER A 185 -26.02 -1.83 35.24
C SER A 185 -26.79 -2.57 34.15
N TYR A 186 -26.23 -2.68 32.96
CA TYR A 186 -26.85 -3.43 31.87
C TYR A 186 -27.01 -4.91 32.19
N GLU A 187 -25.96 -5.58 32.70
CA GLU A 187 -26.02 -6.99 33.13
C GLU A 187 -27.17 -7.23 34.13
N THR A 188 -27.39 -6.30 35.07
CA THR A 188 -28.48 -6.39 36.05
C THR A 188 -29.86 -6.16 35.43
N LEU A 189 -29.94 -5.27 34.44
CA LEU A 189 -31.20 -4.94 33.76
C LEU A 189 -31.68 -6.02 32.77
N ILE A 190 -30.79 -6.89 32.29
CA ILE A 190 -31.19 -7.92 31.30
C ILE A 190 -32.31 -8.79 31.84
N ALA A 191 -32.17 -9.34 33.06
CA ALA A 191 -33.17 -10.24 33.63
C ALA A 191 -34.52 -9.55 33.88
N THR A 192 -34.49 -8.35 34.46
CA THR A 192 -35.68 -7.55 34.74
C THR A 192 -36.34 -7.01 33.47
N GLY A 193 -35.57 -6.55 32.50
CA GLY A 193 -36.08 -6.08 31.21
C GLY A 193 -36.72 -7.17 30.37
N LEU A 194 -36.10 -8.35 30.31
CA LEU A 194 -36.68 -9.50 29.61
C LEU A 194 -37.98 -10.00 30.28
N LYS A 195 -38.05 -9.96 31.63
CA LYS A 195 -39.26 -10.26 32.35
C LYS A 195 -40.36 -9.24 32.02
N ALA A 196 -40.04 -7.94 32.16
CA ALA A 196 -40.98 -6.86 31.87
C ALA A 196 -41.52 -6.91 30.42
N LEU A 197 -40.68 -7.29 29.45
CA LEU A 197 -41.08 -7.49 28.08
C LEU A 197 -42.08 -8.63 27.90
N LYS A 198 -41.86 -9.75 28.61
CA LYS A 198 -42.79 -10.87 28.60
C LYS A 198 -44.12 -10.53 29.27
N ASP A 199 -44.08 -9.90 30.43
CA ASP A 199 -45.26 -9.44 31.18
C ASP A 199 -46.09 -8.44 30.33
N GLN A 200 -45.44 -7.50 29.65
CA GLN A 200 -46.06 -6.60 28.70
C GLN A 200 -46.75 -7.34 27.54
N GLN A 201 -46.10 -8.34 26.96
CA GLN A 201 -46.65 -9.14 25.86
C GLN A 201 -47.85 -9.98 26.33
N ALA A 202 -47.84 -10.39 27.60
CA ALA A 202 -48.95 -11.14 28.24
C ALA A 202 -50.10 -10.22 28.67
N GLY A 203 -49.96 -8.90 28.61
CA GLY A 203 -50.94 -7.94 29.11
C GLY A 203 -50.98 -7.81 30.62
N GLU A 204 -49.90 -8.24 31.31
CA GLU A 204 -49.73 -8.17 32.75
C GLU A 204 -49.08 -6.83 33.17
N SER A 205 -49.16 -6.53 34.48
CA SER A 205 -48.46 -5.36 35.05
C SER A 205 -46.95 -5.57 35.01
N TYR A 206 -46.22 -4.61 34.48
CA TYR A 206 -44.76 -4.69 34.31
C TYR A 206 -44.03 -3.43 34.77
N ASP A 207 -42.73 -3.51 34.98
CA ASP A 207 -41.85 -2.39 35.27
C ASP A 207 -41.55 -1.63 33.99
N GLU A 208 -42.30 -0.52 33.73
CA GLU A 208 -42.17 0.31 32.54
C GLU A 208 -40.81 1.05 32.51
N ASN A 209 -40.30 1.51 33.64
CA ASN A 209 -39.01 2.20 33.71
C ASN A 209 -37.84 1.25 33.44
N GLY A 210 -37.86 0.06 34.04
CA GLY A 210 -36.86 -0.98 33.79
C GLY A 210 -36.87 -1.45 32.33
N LEU A 211 -38.06 -1.61 31.73
CA LEU A 211 -38.20 -1.98 30.34
C LEU A 211 -37.64 -0.88 29.39
N ASN A 212 -38.00 0.38 29.61
CA ASN A 212 -37.53 1.49 28.80
C ASN A 212 -35.99 1.66 28.90
N ALA A 213 -35.41 1.53 30.08
CA ALA A 213 -33.97 1.55 30.26
C ALA A 213 -33.28 0.38 29.52
N PHE A 214 -33.83 -0.84 29.62
CA PHE A 214 -33.31 -2.01 28.91
C PHE A 214 -33.36 -1.81 27.38
N ILE A 215 -34.49 -1.32 26.86
CA ILE A 215 -34.64 -1.04 25.41
C ILE A 215 -33.62 0.01 24.96
N ALA A 216 -33.42 1.08 25.71
CA ALA A 216 -32.46 2.15 25.38
C ALA A 216 -31.02 1.61 25.27
N TYR A 217 -30.61 0.73 26.20
CA TYR A 217 -29.31 0.06 26.08
C TYR A 217 -29.26 -0.89 24.89
N ALA A 218 -30.28 -1.72 24.68
CA ALA A 218 -30.33 -2.67 23.57
C ALA A 218 -30.23 -1.95 22.21
N ASP A 219 -30.94 -0.85 22.02
CA ASP A 219 -30.90 -0.02 20.81
C ASP A 219 -29.51 0.62 20.60
N SER A 220 -28.92 1.14 21.67
CA SER A 220 -27.55 1.69 21.62
C SER A 220 -26.55 0.63 21.19
N TYR A 221 -26.64 -0.58 21.74
CA TYR A 221 -25.72 -1.67 21.40
C TYR A 221 -26.01 -2.30 20.03
N LEU A 222 -27.27 -2.31 19.60
CA LEU A 222 -27.63 -2.70 18.24
C LEU A 222 -26.98 -1.75 17.22
N LYS A 223 -27.10 -0.45 17.44
CA LYS A 223 -26.43 0.56 16.61
C LYS A 223 -24.90 0.36 16.62
N LEU A 224 -24.30 0.17 17.80
CA LEU A 224 -22.87 -0.10 17.93
C LEU A 224 -22.46 -1.36 17.18
N SER A 225 -23.26 -2.42 17.21
CA SER A 225 -22.95 -3.67 16.51
C SER A 225 -22.86 -3.51 15.00
N GLN A 226 -23.54 -2.52 14.45
CA GLN A 226 -23.55 -2.20 13.02
C GLN A 226 -22.47 -1.19 12.63
N THR A 227 -22.09 -0.29 13.54
CA THR A 227 -21.17 0.82 13.26
C THR A 227 -19.75 0.59 13.72
N ALA A 228 -19.52 -0.18 14.81
CA ALA A 228 -18.18 -0.48 15.31
C ALA A 228 -17.34 -1.24 14.28
N ARG A 229 -16.25 -0.61 13.85
CA ARG A 229 -15.40 -1.13 12.77
C ARG A 229 -14.56 -2.33 13.20
N LEU A 230 -14.03 -2.30 14.41
CA LEU A 230 -13.10 -3.30 14.90
C LEU A 230 -13.82 -4.43 15.62
N ARG A 231 -13.49 -5.65 15.29
CA ARG A 231 -13.87 -6.83 16.07
C ARG A 231 -12.70 -7.18 16.97
N ILE A 232 -12.80 -6.77 18.22
CA ILE A 232 -11.72 -6.85 19.21
C ILE A 232 -11.86 -8.04 20.16
N ILE A 233 -13.00 -8.75 20.10
CA ILE A 233 -13.33 -9.85 21.00
C ILE A 233 -13.14 -11.14 20.23
N PRO A 234 -12.10 -11.94 20.58
CA PRO A 234 -11.88 -13.24 19.97
C PRO A 234 -12.95 -14.25 20.39
N PRO A 235 -13.23 -15.30 19.59
CA PRO A 235 -14.12 -16.38 19.99
C PRO A 235 -13.52 -17.20 21.15
N GLU A 236 -14.35 -17.70 22.05
CA GLU A 236 -13.88 -18.55 23.16
C GLU A 236 -13.38 -19.94 22.68
N GLN A 237 -14.08 -20.52 21.71
CA GLN A 237 -13.70 -21.74 21.02
C GLN A 237 -14.09 -21.60 19.56
N SER A 238 -13.18 -21.87 18.64
CA SER A 238 -13.43 -21.74 17.21
C SER A 238 -12.90 -22.95 16.45
N ASN A 239 -13.69 -23.46 15.52
CA ASN A 239 -13.19 -24.32 14.45
C ASN A 239 -12.29 -23.46 13.52
N LYS A 240 -11.14 -24.01 13.08
CA LYS A 240 -10.21 -23.28 12.22
C LYS A 240 -10.85 -22.62 10.99
N ALA A 241 -11.94 -23.19 10.48
CA ALA A 241 -12.66 -22.69 9.30
C ALA A 241 -13.50 -21.42 9.57
N GLU A 242 -13.99 -21.26 10.79
CA GLU A 242 -14.90 -20.17 11.19
C GLU A 242 -14.19 -19.08 12.02
N PHE A 243 -12.91 -19.30 12.34
CA PHE A 243 -12.14 -18.46 13.26
C PHE A 243 -12.23 -16.95 12.97
N LEU A 244 -12.22 -16.55 11.70
CA LEU A 244 -12.29 -15.12 11.33
C LEU A 244 -13.70 -14.54 11.45
N SER A 245 -14.74 -15.33 11.16
CA SER A 245 -16.14 -14.88 11.24
C SER A 245 -16.64 -14.74 12.67
N ASP A 246 -16.04 -15.50 13.59
CA ASP A 246 -16.48 -15.61 14.98
C ASP A 246 -16.00 -14.45 15.88
N TRP A 247 -15.05 -13.64 15.38
CA TRP A 247 -14.65 -12.42 16.09
C TRP A 247 -15.82 -11.44 16.16
N LYS A 248 -16.01 -10.82 17.32
CA LYS A 248 -17.10 -9.88 17.58
C LYS A 248 -16.60 -8.47 17.88
N ASN A 249 -17.39 -7.47 17.53
CA ASN A 249 -17.24 -6.14 18.09
C ASN A 249 -17.96 -6.04 19.44
N VAL A 250 -17.71 -4.96 20.16
CA VAL A 250 -18.29 -4.73 21.51
C VAL A 250 -19.81 -4.76 21.47
N GLY A 251 -20.44 -4.16 20.46
CA GLY A 251 -21.90 -4.14 20.33
C GLY A 251 -22.52 -5.52 20.18
N LEU A 252 -21.92 -6.38 19.34
CA LEU A 252 -22.38 -7.77 19.18
C LEU A 252 -22.27 -8.57 20.49
N GLU A 253 -21.17 -8.38 21.23
CA GLU A 253 -20.96 -9.09 22.49
C GLU A 253 -21.95 -8.65 23.57
N LEU A 254 -22.20 -7.33 23.67
CA LEU A 254 -23.20 -6.78 24.59
C LEU A 254 -24.63 -7.28 24.24
N LEU A 255 -24.97 -7.41 22.96
CA LEU A 255 -26.26 -7.99 22.54
C LEU A 255 -26.36 -9.49 22.84
N ASP A 256 -25.27 -10.25 22.73
CA ASP A 256 -25.29 -11.68 23.03
C ASP A 256 -25.51 -11.95 24.52
N ALA A 257 -25.21 -11.00 25.40
CA ALA A 257 -25.56 -11.09 26.85
C ALA A 257 -27.07 -11.20 27.07
N ILE A 258 -27.92 -10.64 26.22
CA ILE A 258 -29.38 -10.80 26.25
C ILE A 258 -29.79 -12.28 26.12
N LYS A 259 -28.99 -13.10 25.43
CA LYS A 259 -29.20 -14.52 25.23
C LYS A 259 -28.75 -15.36 26.43
N GLY A 260 -28.40 -14.75 27.55
CA GLY A 260 -27.93 -15.39 28.77
C GLY A 260 -26.46 -15.81 28.74
N LYS A 261 -25.67 -15.31 27.79
CA LYS A 261 -24.23 -15.51 27.78
C LYS A 261 -23.55 -14.49 28.70
N PRO A 262 -22.53 -14.86 29.51
CA PRO A 262 -21.77 -13.91 30.29
C PRO A 262 -20.98 -12.99 29.32
N LEU A 263 -20.80 -11.73 29.73
CA LEU A 263 -19.95 -10.81 28.96
C LEU A 263 -18.50 -11.31 28.94
N SER A 264 -17.89 -11.26 27.75
CA SER A 264 -16.47 -11.57 27.60
C SER A 264 -15.61 -10.67 28.49
N PRO A 265 -14.62 -11.22 29.22
CA PRO A 265 -13.66 -10.43 29.98
C PRO A 265 -13.00 -9.31 29.18
N SER A 266 -12.78 -9.52 27.88
CA SER A 266 -12.19 -8.53 26.97
C SER A 266 -12.97 -7.23 26.92
N VAL A 267 -14.31 -7.25 26.97
CA VAL A 267 -15.14 -6.03 27.00
C VAL A 267 -14.80 -5.16 28.21
N LYS A 268 -14.76 -5.79 29.39
CA LYS A 268 -14.44 -5.11 30.65
C LYS A 268 -12.99 -4.61 30.66
N GLN A 269 -12.05 -5.39 30.11
CA GLN A 269 -10.65 -5.00 30.00
C GLN A 269 -10.45 -3.75 29.11
N TYR A 270 -11.07 -3.70 27.91
CA TYR A 270 -11.00 -2.51 27.06
C TYR A 270 -11.67 -1.28 27.71
N ALA A 271 -12.77 -1.47 28.44
CA ALA A 271 -13.36 -0.39 29.22
C ALA A 271 -12.42 0.11 30.33
N GLN A 272 -11.75 -0.79 31.05
CA GLN A 272 -10.74 -0.44 32.06
C GLN A 272 -9.56 0.33 31.46
N LEU A 273 -9.06 -0.10 30.28
CA LEU A 273 -8.01 0.62 29.56
C LEU A 273 -8.45 2.06 29.22
N THR A 274 -9.69 2.21 28.71
CA THR A 274 -10.24 3.54 28.39
C THR A 274 -10.30 4.42 29.62
N MET A 275 -10.86 3.93 30.73
CA MET A 275 -10.96 4.70 31.97
C MET A 275 -9.59 5.05 32.56
N ALA A 276 -8.63 4.10 32.55
CA ALA A 276 -7.28 4.32 33.05
C ALA A 276 -6.53 5.37 32.21
N TYR A 277 -6.65 5.30 30.88
CA TYR A 277 -6.02 6.30 29.99
C TYR A 277 -6.62 7.70 30.20
N ARG A 278 -7.94 7.80 30.41
CA ARG A 278 -8.64 9.07 30.68
C ARG A 278 -8.28 9.69 32.03
N SER A 279 -8.03 8.86 33.03
CA SER A 279 -7.64 9.31 34.38
C SER A 279 -6.13 9.49 34.57
N ASP A 280 -5.32 9.36 33.50
CA ASP A 280 -3.86 9.39 33.52
C ASP A 280 -3.23 8.33 34.47
N ASP A 281 -3.93 7.18 34.69
CA ASP A 281 -3.41 6.04 35.44
C ASP A 281 -2.62 5.08 34.52
N ALA A 282 -1.37 5.44 34.27
CA ALA A 282 -0.48 4.63 33.42
C ALA A 282 -0.26 3.21 33.95
N LYS A 283 -0.25 3.04 35.29
CA LYS A 283 -0.04 1.72 35.89
C LYS A 283 -1.20 0.76 35.54
N THR A 284 -2.43 1.17 35.79
CA THR A 284 -3.62 0.36 35.49
C THR A 284 -3.73 0.11 34.00
N PHE A 285 -3.40 1.09 33.14
CA PHE A 285 -3.37 0.90 31.71
C PHE A 285 -2.33 -0.16 31.30
N ASN A 286 -1.09 -0.07 31.78
CA ASN A 286 -0.02 -0.99 31.43
C ASN A 286 -0.30 -2.42 31.93
N ASP A 287 -0.83 -2.55 33.14
CA ASP A 287 -1.25 -3.85 33.69
C ASP A 287 -2.39 -4.45 32.85
N GLY A 288 -3.35 -3.66 32.37
CA GLY A 288 -4.42 -4.07 31.48
C GLY A 288 -3.94 -4.52 30.10
N VAL A 289 -3.01 -3.75 29.49
CA VAL A 289 -2.37 -4.14 28.20
C VAL A 289 -1.64 -5.46 28.35
N LYS A 290 -0.88 -5.63 29.45
CA LYS A 290 -0.17 -6.88 29.74
C LYS A 290 -1.12 -8.06 29.94
N ALA A 291 -2.24 -7.85 30.62
CA ALA A 291 -3.25 -8.88 30.84
C ALA A 291 -3.89 -9.35 29.51
N LEU A 292 -4.26 -8.40 28.63
CA LEU A 292 -4.75 -8.71 27.29
C LEU A 292 -3.71 -9.46 26.45
N SER A 293 -2.48 -8.96 26.42
CA SER A 293 -1.37 -9.59 25.70
C SER A 293 -1.14 -11.04 26.15
N THR A 294 -1.11 -11.26 27.47
CA THR A 294 -0.97 -12.60 28.05
C THR A 294 -2.15 -13.51 27.69
N SER A 295 -3.37 -12.96 27.71
CA SER A 295 -4.57 -13.70 27.30
C SER A 295 -4.49 -14.15 25.83
N PHE A 296 -4.09 -13.24 24.93
CA PHE A 296 -3.89 -13.58 23.51
C PHE A 296 -2.76 -14.58 23.30
N GLU A 297 -1.64 -14.42 23.99
CA GLU A 297 -0.49 -15.34 23.91
C GLU A 297 -0.87 -16.75 24.32
N ASN A 298 -1.69 -16.91 25.37
CA ASN A 298 -2.13 -18.21 25.85
C ASN A 298 -3.22 -18.84 24.98
N THR A 299 -4.14 -18.03 24.44
CA THR A 299 -5.32 -18.55 23.73
C THR A 299 -5.11 -18.62 22.21
N TYR A 300 -4.40 -17.64 21.64
CA TYR A 300 -4.19 -17.49 20.20
C TYR A 300 -2.73 -17.11 19.87
N PRO A 301 -1.74 -17.96 20.24
CA PRO A 301 -0.31 -17.64 20.12
C PRO A 301 0.10 -17.29 18.68
N ASP A 302 -0.43 -17.99 17.68
CA ASP A 302 -0.10 -17.75 16.27
C ASP A 302 -0.58 -16.36 15.81
N ALA A 303 -1.82 -16.00 16.14
CA ALA A 303 -2.41 -14.71 15.78
C ALA A 303 -1.69 -13.55 16.48
N TYR A 304 -1.33 -13.72 17.76
CA TYR A 304 -0.61 -12.72 18.53
C TYR A 304 0.83 -12.53 18.05
N SER A 305 1.54 -13.63 17.79
CA SER A 305 2.93 -13.57 17.26
C SER A 305 2.98 -12.91 15.88
N LEU A 306 2.01 -13.21 15.01
CA LEU A 306 1.89 -12.59 13.70
C LEU A 306 1.58 -11.08 13.81
N SER A 307 0.70 -10.71 14.75
CA SER A 307 0.37 -9.31 15.04
C SER A 307 1.60 -8.52 15.51
N LYS A 308 2.38 -9.07 16.43
CA LYS A 308 3.67 -8.48 16.87
C LYS A 308 4.65 -8.32 15.72
N PHE A 309 4.78 -9.35 14.89
CA PHE A 309 5.66 -9.31 13.73
C PHE A 309 5.22 -8.23 12.72
N GLU A 310 3.91 -8.11 12.44
CA GLU A 310 3.39 -7.08 11.54
C GLU A 310 3.60 -5.67 12.09
N SER A 311 3.38 -5.44 13.41
CA SER A 311 3.65 -4.16 14.07
C SER A 311 5.14 -3.77 13.96
N TRP A 312 6.05 -4.71 14.25
CA TRP A 312 7.47 -4.51 14.07
C TRP A 312 7.87 -4.23 12.61
N PHE A 313 7.28 -4.96 11.65
CA PHE A 313 7.50 -4.76 10.21
C PHE A 313 7.06 -3.37 9.75
N ASN A 314 5.92 -2.88 10.26
CA ASN A 314 5.43 -1.54 9.97
C ASN A 314 6.39 -0.46 10.48
N GLY A 315 6.99 -0.66 11.66
CA GLY A 315 8.01 0.23 12.20
C GLY A 315 9.30 0.24 11.40
N LEU A 316 9.74 -0.91 10.91
CA LEU A 316 10.97 -1.05 10.11
C LEU A 316 10.90 -0.36 8.74
N GLN A 317 9.71 -0.29 8.11
CA GLN A 317 9.46 0.33 6.80
C GLN A 317 10.49 -0.06 5.71
N PRO A 318 10.72 -1.35 5.43
CA PRO A 318 11.84 -1.82 4.61
C PRO A 318 11.82 -1.27 3.18
N PHE A 319 10.63 -1.01 2.62
CA PHE A 319 10.50 -0.43 1.29
C PHE A 319 10.92 1.05 1.25
N ALA A 320 10.60 1.83 2.29
CA ALA A 320 11.02 3.23 2.39
C ALA A 320 12.56 3.34 2.51
N LEU A 321 13.18 2.45 3.31
CA LEU A 321 14.64 2.32 3.37
C LEU A 321 15.24 1.92 2.02
N SER A 322 14.63 0.96 1.32
CA SER A 322 15.09 0.53 0.00
C SER A 322 15.05 1.66 -1.03
N ILE A 323 14.00 2.50 -1.01
CA ILE A 323 13.92 3.71 -1.86
C ILE A 323 15.13 4.62 -1.63
N GLN A 324 15.42 4.94 -0.37
CA GLN A 324 16.53 5.84 -0.03
C GLN A 324 17.88 5.28 -0.50
N LEU A 325 18.11 3.98 -0.28
CA LEU A 325 19.35 3.32 -0.69
C LEU A 325 19.47 3.22 -2.22
N TYR A 326 18.40 2.92 -2.94
CA TYR A 326 18.41 2.91 -4.41
C TYR A 326 18.70 4.29 -4.98
N ILE A 327 18.05 5.35 -4.48
CA ILE A 327 18.33 6.74 -4.91
C ILE A 327 19.79 7.10 -4.64
N PHE A 328 20.30 6.80 -3.44
CA PHE A 328 21.67 7.09 -3.09
C PHE A 328 22.67 6.35 -4.01
N ALA A 329 22.45 5.07 -4.25
CA ALA A 329 23.28 4.28 -5.16
C ALA A 329 23.22 4.80 -6.60
N PHE A 330 22.06 5.18 -7.08
CA PHE A 330 21.89 5.80 -8.40
C PHE A 330 22.73 7.07 -8.55
N VAL A 331 22.68 7.97 -7.57
CA VAL A 331 23.48 9.19 -7.54
C VAL A 331 24.99 8.87 -7.55
N LEU A 332 25.43 7.89 -6.76
CA LEU A 332 26.83 7.45 -6.75
C LEU A 332 27.28 6.95 -8.13
N ILE A 333 26.44 6.22 -8.85
CA ILE A 333 26.75 5.75 -10.20
C ILE A 333 26.89 6.92 -11.16
N LEU A 334 25.96 7.87 -11.13
CA LEU A 334 26.04 9.07 -11.98
C LEU A 334 27.35 9.86 -11.73
N ILE A 335 27.73 10.03 -10.46
CA ILE A 335 29.00 10.67 -10.09
C ILE A 335 30.19 9.81 -10.55
N SER A 336 30.09 8.48 -10.49
CA SER A 336 31.15 7.56 -10.92
C SER A 336 31.50 7.70 -12.41
N TRP A 337 30.53 8.05 -13.24
CA TRP A 337 30.77 8.31 -14.68
C TRP A 337 31.51 9.62 -14.95
N LEU A 338 31.46 10.56 -14.00
CA LEU A 338 32.19 11.84 -14.09
C LEU A 338 33.58 11.71 -13.48
N LYS A 339 33.68 11.18 -12.26
CA LYS A 339 34.93 11.09 -11.48
C LYS A 339 34.89 9.92 -10.49
N TRP A 340 36.05 9.40 -10.12
CA TRP A 340 36.21 8.33 -9.14
C TRP A 340 35.47 7.02 -9.48
N THR A 341 35.45 6.66 -10.75
CA THR A 341 34.68 5.56 -11.33
C THR A 341 34.75 4.27 -10.51
N LEU A 342 35.96 3.76 -10.22
CA LEU A 342 36.11 2.45 -9.57
C LEU A 342 35.57 2.41 -8.12
N PRO A 343 35.94 3.34 -7.21
CA PRO A 343 35.45 3.28 -5.84
C PRO A 343 33.95 3.51 -5.74
N LEU A 344 33.40 4.48 -6.48
CA LEU A 344 31.97 4.80 -6.41
C LEU A 344 31.12 3.69 -7.04
N ASN A 345 31.52 3.13 -8.17
CA ASN A 345 30.77 2.05 -8.80
C ASN A 345 30.74 0.78 -7.93
N ARG A 346 31.87 0.44 -7.27
CA ARG A 346 31.89 -0.68 -6.31
C ARG A 346 31.03 -0.42 -5.09
N SER A 347 31.09 0.79 -4.52
CA SER A 347 30.25 1.15 -3.38
C SER A 347 28.77 1.10 -3.76
N ALA A 348 28.39 1.68 -4.90
CA ALA A 348 27.02 1.63 -5.41
C ALA A 348 26.53 0.20 -5.60
N PHE A 349 27.35 -0.67 -6.19
CA PHE A 349 26.98 -2.08 -6.37
C PHE A 349 26.62 -2.77 -5.05
N TRP A 350 27.39 -2.56 -3.99
CA TRP A 350 27.11 -3.16 -2.68
C TRP A 350 25.88 -2.53 -2.01
N ILE A 351 25.67 -1.20 -2.17
CA ILE A 351 24.48 -0.55 -1.65
C ILE A 351 23.23 -1.06 -2.38
N ILE A 352 23.29 -1.23 -3.70
CA ILE A 352 22.16 -1.81 -4.48
C ILE A 352 21.88 -3.24 -4.03
N THR A 353 22.94 -4.04 -3.82
CA THR A 353 22.79 -5.41 -3.35
C THR A 353 22.13 -5.43 -1.97
N PHE A 354 22.53 -4.55 -1.06
CA PHE A 354 21.92 -4.44 0.25
C PHE A 354 20.46 -3.93 0.18
N ALA A 355 20.20 -2.90 -0.64
CA ALA A 355 18.83 -2.42 -0.89
C ALA A 355 17.94 -3.54 -1.46
N PHE A 356 18.47 -4.34 -2.38
CA PHE A 356 17.77 -5.50 -2.96
C PHE A 356 17.49 -6.58 -1.90
N LEU A 357 18.42 -6.87 -1.01
CA LEU A 357 18.19 -7.82 0.08
C LEU A 357 17.12 -7.30 1.06
N LEU A 358 17.12 -6.02 1.37
CA LEU A 358 16.11 -5.39 2.20
C LEU A 358 14.73 -5.38 1.50
N HIS A 359 14.70 -5.11 0.20
CA HIS A 359 13.51 -5.22 -0.64
C HIS A 359 12.97 -6.66 -0.65
N THR A 360 13.87 -7.65 -0.80
CA THR A 360 13.52 -9.09 -0.73
C THR A 360 12.97 -9.45 0.64
N PHE A 361 13.60 -8.98 1.72
CA PHE A 361 13.08 -9.15 3.08
C PHE A 361 11.66 -8.59 3.21
N GLY A 362 11.40 -7.38 2.69
CA GLY A 362 10.07 -6.79 2.69
C GLY A 362 9.01 -7.65 1.98
N LEU A 363 9.36 -8.25 0.84
CA LEU A 363 8.48 -9.19 0.13
C LEU A 363 8.24 -10.47 0.94
N LEU A 364 9.29 -11.08 1.49
CA LEU A 364 9.16 -12.31 2.29
C LEU A 364 8.36 -12.07 3.57
N ALA A 365 8.55 -10.95 4.24
CA ALA A 365 7.78 -10.57 5.42
C ALA A 365 6.27 -10.41 5.09
N ARG A 366 5.95 -9.77 3.96
CA ARG A 366 4.56 -9.67 3.50
C ARG A 366 3.95 -11.03 3.16
N MET A 367 4.73 -11.92 2.53
CA MET A 367 4.29 -13.31 2.27
C MET A 367 4.00 -14.04 3.57
N TYR A 368 4.84 -13.87 4.58
CA TYR A 368 4.65 -14.47 5.91
C TYR A 368 3.39 -13.93 6.60
N ILE A 369 3.18 -12.60 6.58
CA ILE A 369 2.00 -11.96 7.20
C ILE A 369 0.70 -12.39 6.50
N GLN A 370 0.68 -12.46 5.17
CA GLN A 370 -0.53 -12.80 4.40
C GLN A 370 -0.76 -14.31 4.25
N GLY A 371 0.27 -15.15 4.44
CA GLY A 371 0.23 -16.57 4.07
C GLY A 371 0.06 -16.80 2.57
N ARG A 372 0.49 -15.86 1.72
CA ARG A 372 0.26 -15.83 0.27
C ARG A 372 1.52 -15.48 -0.52
N PRO A 373 1.59 -15.84 -1.81
CA PRO A 373 2.66 -15.41 -2.71
C PRO A 373 2.77 -13.88 -2.82
N PRO A 374 3.91 -13.35 -3.32
CA PRO A 374 4.28 -11.94 -3.17
C PRO A 374 3.42 -10.95 -3.95
N VAL A 375 2.61 -11.41 -4.91
CA VAL A 375 1.80 -10.55 -5.77
C VAL A 375 0.32 -10.90 -5.62
N THR A 376 -0.42 -10.05 -4.93
CA THR A 376 -1.84 -10.26 -4.62
C THR A 376 -2.73 -9.10 -5.08
N ASN A 377 -2.17 -7.91 -5.27
CA ASN A 377 -2.86 -6.70 -5.71
C ASN A 377 -1.92 -5.78 -6.51
N LEU A 378 -2.43 -4.62 -6.95
CA LEU A 378 -1.66 -3.68 -7.75
C LEU A 378 -0.44 -3.12 -7.00
N TYR A 379 -0.57 -2.83 -5.70
CA TYR A 379 0.54 -2.42 -4.84
C TYR A 379 1.68 -3.45 -4.84
N SER A 380 1.36 -4.70 -4.52
CA SER A 380 2.35 -5.78 -4.44
C SER A 380 2.96 -6.10 -5.81
N SER A 381 2.22 -5.91 -6.90
CA SER A 381 2.76 -6.03 -8.25
C SER A 381 3.81 -4.96 -8.54
N ALA A 382 3.60 -3.70 -8.09
CA ALA A 382 4.58 -2.63 -8.25
C ALA A 382 5.87 -2.92 -7.48
N VAL A 383 5.74 -3.39 -6.23
CA VAL A 383 6.89 -3.82 -5.43
C VAL A 383 7.65 -4.95 -6.14
N PHE A 384 6.94 -5.97 -6.65
CA PHE A 384 7.56 -7.13 -7.27
C PHE A 384 8.18 -6.83 -8.65
N VAL A 385 7.58 -5.97 -9.46
CA VAL A 385 8.16 -5.51 -10.75
C VAL A 385 9.51 -4.81 -10.50
N GLY A 386 9.58 -3.95 -9.48
CA GLY A 386 10.82 -3.30 -9.08
C GLY A 386 11.88 -4.27 -8.59
N TRP A 387 11.47 -5.24 -7.79
CA TRP A 387 12.34 -6.31 -7.32
C TRP A 387 12.93 -7.13 -8.48
N GLY A 388 12.10 -7.56 -9.43
CA GLY A 388 12.53 -8.32 -10.59
C GLY A 388 13.49 -7.54 -11.49
N ALA A 389 13.19 -6.25 -11.74
CA ALA A 389 14.07 -5.38 -12.53
C ALA A 389 15.40 -5.11 -11.82
N ALA A 390 15.39 -4.92 -10.49
CA ALA A 390 16.61 -4.76 -9.69
C ALA A 390 17.48 -6.02 -9.73
N LEU A 391 16.88 -7.22 -9.60
CA LEU A 391 17.57 -8.50 -9.73
C LEU A 391 18.28 -8.61 -11.09
N LEU A 392 17.54 -8.41 -12.17
CA LEU A 392 18.09 -8.51 -13.52
C LEU A 392 19.17 -7.43 -13.77
N GLY A 393 18.99 -6.22 -13.26
CA GLY A 393 19.98 -5.15 -13.34
C GLY A 393 21.27 -5.45 -12.57
N ILE A 394 21.18 -6.05 -11.37
CA ILE A 394 22.34 -6.55 -10.60
C ILE A 394 23.08 -7.64 -11.38
N VAL A 395 22.35 -8.57 -12.00
CA VAL A 395 22.93 -9.63 -12.84
C VAL A 395 23.69 -9.02 -14.01
N ILE A 396 23.08 -8.05 -14.73
CA ILE A 396 23.75 -7.32 -15.82
C ILE A 396 25.03 -6.65 -15.31
N GLU A 397 24.97 -5.92 -14.21
CA GLU A 397 26.13 -5.21 -13.64
C GLU A 397 27.27 -6.17 -13.24
N ARG A 398 26.91 -7.37 -12.74
CA ARG A 398 27.90 -8.39 -12.38
C ARG A 398 28.70 -8.90 -13.58
N PHE A 399 28.06 -8.95 -14.76
CA PHE A 399 28.74 -9.38 -16.00
C PHE A 399 29.46 -8.23 -16.70
N TYR A 400 28.85 -7.06 -16.85
CA TYR A 400 29.38 -5.97 -17.68
C TYR A 400 30.20 -4.94 -16.90
N LYS A 401 29.99 -4.76 -15.61
CA LYS A 401 30.77 -3.92 -14.67
C LYS A 401 30.99 -2.47 -15.13
N ASN A 402 30.04 -1.89 -15.83
CA ASN A 402 30.09 -0.54 -16.42
C ASN A 402 29.20 0.49 -15.73
N GLY A 403 28.50 0.11 -14.66
CA GLY A 403 27.57 0.94 -13.92
C GLY A 403 26.17 1.04 -14.53
N ILE A 404 25.96 0.56 -15.76
CA ILE A 404 24.66 0.71 -16.45
C ILE A 404 23.62 -0.21 -15.81
N GLY A 405 23.97 -1.49 -15.56
CA GLY A 405 23.09 -2.44 -14.88
C GLY A 405 22.68 -1.95 -13.49
N GLY A 406 23.65 -1.45 -12.71
CA GLY A 406 23.42 -0.87 -11.39
C GLY A 406 22.54 0.40 -11.44
N ALA A 407 22.76 1.29 -12.41
CA ALA A 407 21.91 2.46 -12.61
C ALA A 407 20.45 2.08 -12.89
N MET A 408 20.24 1.10 -13.77
CA MET A 408 18.88 0.63 -14.10
C MET A 408 18.21 -0.10 -12.94
N ALA A 409 18.95 -0.96 -12.21
CA ALA A 409 18.45 -1.59 -10.99
C ALA A 409 17.97 -0.56 -9.97
N SER A 410 18.78 0.47 -9.74
CA SER A 410 18.45 1.54 -8.80
C SER A 410 17.27 2.39 -9.29
N LEU A 411 17.29 2.82 -10.54
CA LEU A 411 16.27 3.69 -11.13
C LEU A 411 14.90 3.03 -11.12
N ILE A 412 14.80 1.79 -11.63
CA ILE A 412 13.53 1.09 -11.70
C ILE A 412 13.09 0.65 -10.31
N GLY A 413 14.02 0.18 -9.47
CA GLY A 413 13.73 -0.21 -8.09
C GLY A 413 13.09 0.91 -7.28
N PHE A 414 13.68 2.12 -7.26
CA PHE A 414 13.08 3.22 -6.51
C PHE A 414 11.80 3.76 -7.16
N ALA A 415 11.73 3.85 -8.50
CA ALA A 415 10.56 4.38 -9.19
C ALA A 415 9.31 3.52 -8.94
N THR A 416 9.44 2.19 -9.02
CA THR A 416 8.32 1.29 -8.75
C THR A 416 7.93 1.26 -7.28
N LEU A 417 8.86 1.40 -6.35
CA LEU A 417 8.56 1.54 -4.92
C LEU A 417 7.88 2.88 -4.60
N ILE A 418 8.19 3.98 -5.31
CA ILE A 418 7.43 5.23 -5.19
C ILE A 418 6.00 5.05 -5.72
N ILE A 419 5.82 4.35 -6.85
CA ILE A 419 4.48 4.01 -7.36
C ILE A 419 3.72 3.18 -6.32
N ALA A 420 4.36 2.16 -5.75
CA ALA A 420 3.78 1.36 -4.68
C ALA A 420 3.39 2.23 -3.47
N HIS A 421 4.23 3.16 -3.04
CA HIS A 421 3.93 4.09 -1.96
C HIS A 421 2.65 4.91 -2.23
N HIS A 422 2.47 5.42 -3.46
CA HIS A 422 1.24 6.14 -3.82
C HIS A 422 0.01 5.22 -3.85
N LEU A 423 0.16 3.98 -4.31
CA LEU A 423 -0.92 2.99 -4.27
C LEU A 423 -1.31 2.59 -2.84
N ALA A 424 -0.37 2.67 -1.88
CA ALA A 424 -0.65 2.40 -0.48
C ALA A 424 -1.52 3.49 0.20
N MET A 425 -1.61 4.68 -0.37
CA MET A 425 -2.40 5.79 0.19
C MET A 425 -3.91 5.53 0.15
N THR A 426 -4.37 4.52 -0.61
CA THR A 426 -5.78 4.17 -0.72
C THR A 426 -6.28 3.24 0.39
N GLY A 427 -5.39 2.73 1.25
CA GLY A 427 -5.78 1.87 2.38
C GLY A 427 -4.84 0.70 2.68
N ASP A 428 -5.42 -0.40 3.20
CA ASP A 428 -4.67 -1.59 3.59
C ASP A 428 -4.13 -2.33 2.35
N THR A 429 -2.81 -2.38 2.22
CA THR A 429 -2.13 -3.07 1.12
C THR A 429 -2.08 -4.60 1.29
N LEU A 430 -2.53 -5.12 2.43
CA LEU A 430 -2.61 -6.55 2.77
C LEU A 430 -4.07 -7.04 2.78
N GLU A 431 -4.92 -6.47 1.95
CA GLU A 431 -6.35 -6.82 1.84
C GLU A 431 -6.59 -8.28 1.47
N MET A 432 -7.76 -8.79 1.88
CA MET A 432 -8.24 -10.10 1.45
C MET A 432 -8.59 -10.08 -0.04
N MET A 433 -8.18 -11.12 -0.74
CA MET A 433 -8.51 -11.31 -2.15
C MET A 433 -9.95 -11.79 -2.34
N ARG A 434 -10.51 -11.54 -3.53
CA ARG A 434 -11.76 -12.20 -3.94
C ARG A 434 -11.53 -13.71 -4.02
N ALA A 435 -12.49 -14.50 -3.54
CA ALA A 435 -12.37 -15.96 -3.42
C ALA A 435 -11.96 -16.65 -4.73
N VAL A 436 -12.47 -16.19 -5.88
CA VAL A 436 -12.12 -16.73 -7.22
C VAL A 436 -10.65 -16.54 -7.59
N LEU A 437 -9.97 -15.54 -7.00
CA LEU A 437 -8.56 -15.22 -7.23
C LEU A 437 -7.65 -15.81 -6.13
N ASP A 438 -8.23 -16.41 -5.10
CA ASP A 438 -7.52 -16.88 -3.93
C ASP A 438 -6.97 -18.30 -4.13
N SER A 439 -5.94 -18.42 -4.95
CA SER A 439 -5.22 -19.66 -5.21
C SER A 439 -3.72 -19.47 -5.09
N ASN A 440 -3.14 -19.97 -4.00
CA ASN A 440 -1.69 -19.87 -3.78
C ASN A 440 -0.88 -20.52 -4.91
N PHE A 441 -1.38 -21.59 -5.51
CA PHE A 441 -0.72 -22.24 -6.64
C PHE A 441 -0.62 -21.30 -7.85
N TRP A 442 -1.74 -20.69 -8.26
CA TRP A 442 -1.76 -19.81 -9.42
C TRP A 442 -1.06 -18.47 -9.17
N LEU A 443 -1.16 -17.94 -7.96
CA LEU A 443 -0.41 -16.75 -7.54
C LEU A 443 1.11 -17.01 -7.54
N ALA A 444 1.55 -18.20 -7.13
CA ALA A 444 2.98 -18.57 -7.12
C ALA A 444 3.53 -18.95 -8.50
N THR A 445 2.70 -19.35 -9.43
CA THR A 445 3.11 -19.78 -10.78
C THR A 445 2.84 -18.70 -11.82
N HIS A 446 1.58 -18.53 -12.24
CA HIS A 446 1.20 -17.57 -13.29
C HIS A 446 1.64 -16.14 -12.97
N VAL A 447 1.23 -15.62 -11.78
CA VAL A 447 1.40 -14.20 -11.48
C VAL A 447 2.88 -13.82 -11.32
N ILE A 448 3.69 -14.68 -10.71
CA ILE A 448 5.15 -14.45 -10.61
C ILE A 448 5.81 -14.44 -12.00
N ILE A 449 5.49 -15.42 -12.84
CA ILE A 449 6.12 -15.56 -14.16
C ILE A 449 5.76 -14.38 -15.05
N ILE A 450 4.47 -14.00 -15.15
CA ILE A 450 4.05 -12.88 -15.99
C ILE A 450 4.64 -11.53 -15.50
N THR A 451 4.72 -11.35 -14.18
CA THR A 451 5.26 -10.09 -13.58
C THR A 451 6.77 -9.97 -13.79
N LEU A 452 7.51 -11.07 -13.78
CA LEU A 452 8.93 -11.08 -14.18
C LEU A 452 9.09 -10.72 -15.67
N GLY A 453 8.16 -11.14 -16.53
CA GLY A 453 8.10 -10.70 -17.93
C GLY A 453 7.96 -9.18 -18.04
N TYR A 454 7.08 -8.57 -17.24
CA TYR A 454 6.92 -7.10 -17.17
C TYR A 454 8.19 -6.41 -16.68
N SER A 455 8.81 -6.92 -15.61
CA SER A 455 10.07 -6.39 -15.06
C SER A 455 11.18 -6.36 -16.11
N ALA A 456 11.31 -7.43 -16.87
CA ALA A 456 12.30 -7.55 -17.92
C ALA A 456 12.02 -6.62 -19.11
N MET A 457 10.75 -6.47 -19.53
CA MET A 457 10.40 -5.56 -20.62
C MET A 457 10.70 -4.10 -20.26
N PHE A 458 10.35 -3.65 -19.06
CA PHE A 458 10.72 -2.31 -18.57
C PHE A 458 12.23 -2.10 -18.53
N LEU A 459 12.98 -3.12 -18.09
CA LEU A 459 14.43 -3.05 -18.07
C LEU A 459 15.02 -2.95 -19.48
N ALA A 460 14.50 -3.73 -20.45
CA ALA A 460 14.94 -3.67 -21.85
C ALA A 460 14.74 -2.28 -22.44
N GLY A 461 13.56 -1.68 -22.25
CA GLY A 461 13.27 -0.34 -22.73
C GLY A 461 14.10 0.75 -22.02
N ALA A 462 14.34 0.63 -20.72
CA ALA A 462 15.21 1.56 -19.98
C ALA A 462 16.66 1.50 -20.49
N LEU A 463 17.20 0.31 -20.74
CA LEU A 463 18.52 0.14 -21.37
C LEU A 463 18.57 0.74 -22.77
N ALA A 464 17.49 0.63 -23.54
CA ALA A 464 17.38 1.24 -24.86
C ALA A 464 17.36 2.77 -24.80
N ILE A 465 16.72 3.37 -23.79
CA ILE A 465 16.79 4.82 -23.53
C ILE A 465 18.24 5.23 -23.24
N VAL A 466 18.94 4.48 -22.40
CA VAL A 466 20.37 4.75 -22.09
C VAL A 466 21.21 4.72 -23.36
N PHE A 467 20.96 3.78 -24.28
CA PHE A 467 21.66 3.73 -25.57
C PHE A 467 21.48 5.03 -26.37
N ILE A 468 20.26 5.54 -26.47
CA ILE A 468 19.97 6.79 -27.20
C ILE A 468 20.64 7.98 -26.54
N LEU A 469 20.51 8.11 -25.20
CA LEU A 469 21.11 9.21 -24.46
C LEU A 469 22.63 9.23 -24.54
N LEU A 470 23.28 8.07 -24.35
CA LEU A 470 24.74 7.97 -24.48
C LEU A 470 25.18 8.23 -25.92
N GLY A 471 24.41 7.76 -26.90
CA GLY A 471 24.67 8.01 -28.31
C GLY A 471 24.66 9.50 -28.67
N LEU A 472 23.68 10.23 -28.17
CA LEU A 472 23.53 11.67 -28.44
C LEU A 472 24.53 12.51 -27.66
N PHE A 473 24.76 12.26 -26.38
CA PHE A 473 25.43 13.20 -25.48
C PHE A 473 26.85 12.81 -25.09
N SER A 474 27.21 11.49 -25.10
CA SER A 474 28.50 11.01 -24.61
C SER A 474 29.54 10.86 -25.72
N LYS A 475 30.62 11.66 -25.69
CA LYS A 475 31.77 11.51 -26.60
C LYS A 475 32.47 10.15 -26.43
N LYS A 476 32.40 9.52 -25.25
CA LYS A 476 33.06 8.26 -24.91
C LYS A 476 32.33 7.03 -25.44
N PHE A 477 31.04 7.14 -25.81
CA PHE A 477 30.24 6.01 -26.27
C PHE A 477 30.69 5.55 -27.66
N GLY A 478 31.35 4.41 -27.69
CA GLY A 478 31.95 3.83 -28.88
C GLY A 478 31.15 2.67 -29.49
N LYS A 479 31.70 2.07 -30.55
CA LYS A 479 31.07 0.94 -31.23
C LYS A 479 30.92 -0.29 -30.32
N ASN A 480 31.92 -0.54 -29.46
CA ASN A 480 31.88 -1.68 -28.54
C ASN A 480 30.82 -1.50 -27.46
N ASP A 481 30.67 -0.27 -26.92
CA ASP A 481 29.65 0.05 -25.92
C ASP A 481 28.25 -0.08 -26.52
N ALA A 482 28.05 0.40 -27.75
CA ALA A 482 26.79 0.28 -28.48
C ALA A 482 26.41 -1.20 -28.72
N LYS A 483 27.41 -2.03 -29.13
CA LYS A 483 27.21 -3.47 -29.31
C LYS A 483 26.88 -4.16 -27.99
N SER A 484 27.61 -3.84 -26.92
CA SER A 484 27.39 -4.38 -25.58
C SER A 484 25.96 -4.08 -25.10
N LEU A 485 25.54 -2.82 -25.17
CA LEU A 485 24.22 -2.39 -24.73
C LEU A 485 23.10 -2.98 -25.61
N SER A 486 23.32 -3.09 -26.92
CA SER A 486 22.39 -3.80 -27.82
C SER A 486 22.23 -5.29 -27.47
N ASN A 487 23.32 -5.95 -27.04
CA ASN A 487 23.25 -7.36 -26.61
C ASN A 487 22.51 -7.49 -25.26
N MET A 488 22.67 -6.53 -24.32
CA MET A 488 21.90 -6.50 -23.08
C MET A 488 20.39 -6.38 -23.38
N VAL A 489 20.00 -5.39 -24.19
CA VAL A 489 18.59 -5.16 -24.57
C VAL A 489 18.01 -6.42 -25.21
N TYR A 490 18.76 -7.02 -26.15
CA TYR A 490 18.31 -8.25 -26.82
C TYR A 490 18.11 -9.42 -25.84
N GLY A 491 19.10 -9.70 -25.00
CA GLY A 491 19.02 -10.80 -24.04
C GLY A 491 17.86 -10.64 -23.05
N ILE A 492 17.66 -9.42 -22.54
CA ILE A 492 16.55 -9.12 -21.63
C ILE A 492 15.20 -9.20 -22.37
N THR A 493 15.12 -8.78 -23.64
CA THR A 493 13.89 -8.93 -24.44
C THR A 493 13.55 -10.40 -24.71
N CYS A 494 14.57 -11.27 -24.93
CA CYS A 494 14.34 -12.72 -25.03
C CYS A 494 13.74 -13.29 -23.75
N PHE A 495 14.28 -12.88 -22.59
CA PHE A 495 13.75 -13.27 -21.29
C PHE A 495 12.31 -12.76 -21.10
N ALA A 496 12.06 -11.48 -21.39
CA ALA A 496 10.73 -10.88 -21.29
C ALA A 496 9.69 -11.61 -22.16
N ALA A 497 10.03 -11.88 -23.42
CA ALA A 497 9.14 -12.58 -24.35
C ALA A 497 8.81 -14.01 -23.89
N LEU A 498 9.82 -14.75 -23.41
CA LEU A 498 9.62 -16.12 -22.90
C LEU A 498 8.73 -16.12 -21.65
N PHE A 499 9.02 -15.27 -20.66
CA PHE A 499 8.26 -15.23 -19.41
C PHE A 499 6.84 -14.71 -19.62
N SER A 500 6.65 -13.73 -20.52
CA SER A 500 5.32 -13.26 -20.88
C SER A 500 4.51 -14.34 -21.61
N LEU A 501 5.12 -15.09 -22.53
CA LEU A 501 4.45 -16.19 -23.23
C LEU A 501 4.01 -17.30 -22.27
N VAL A 502 4.95 -17.80 -21.46
CA VAL A 502 4.66 -18.87 -20.49
C VAL A 502 3.63 -18.38 -19.46
N GLY A 503 3.83 -17.16 -18.94
CA GLY A 503 2.90 -16.57 -17.99
C GLY A 503 1.49 -16.44 -18.55
N THR A 504 1.33 -16.00 -19.79
CA THR A 504 0.01 -15.86 -20.44
C THR A 504 -0.67 -17.21 -20.64
N ILE A 505 0.06 -18.25 -21.04
CA ILE A 505 -0.49 -19.61 -21.15
C ILE A 505 -0.98 -20.13 -19.80
N LEU A 506 -0.18 -19.96 -18.74
CA LEU A 506 -0.57 -20.34 -17.38
C LEU A 506 -1.81 -19.56 -16.90
N GLY A 507 -1.92 -18.27 -17.25
CA GLY A 507 -3.10 -17.45 -16.97
C GLY A 507 -4.36 -17.95 -17.69
N GLY A 508 -4.23 -18.39 -18.93
CA GLY A 508 -5.32 -19.02 -19.69
C GLY A 508 -5.81 -20.32 -19.02
N ILE A 509 -4.87 -21.17 -18.58
CA ILE A 509 -5.21 -22.41 -17.86
C ILE A 509 -5.92 -22.08 -16.54
N TRP A 510 -5.45 -21.07 -15.79
CA TRP A 510 -6.12 -20.60 -14.58
C TRP A 510 -7.52 -20.05 -14.89
N GLY A 511 -7.67 -19.27 -15.97
CA GLY A 511 -8.95 -18.76 -16.42
C GLY A 511 -9.94 -19.87 -16.78
N ASP A 512 -9.47 -20.93 -17.43
CA ASP A 512 -10.28 -22.11 -17.75
C ASP A 512 -10.79 -22.79 -16.47
N GLN A 513 -9.93 -23.00 -15.51
CA GLN A 513 -10.31 -23.61 -14.22
C GLN A 513 -11.25 -22.73 -13.38
N SER A 514 -11.07 -21.40 -13.40
CA SER A 514 -11.82 -20.47 -12.54
C SER A 514 -13.13 -20.00 -13.17
N TRP A 515 -13.20 -19.87 -14.47
CA TRP A 515 -14.31 -19.27 -15.22
C TRP A 515 -14.81 -20.13 -16.38
N GLY A 516 -14.25 -21.34 -16.59
CA GLY A 516 -14.63 -22.25 -17.67
C GLY A 516 -14.25 -21.77 -19.05
N ARG A 517 -13.28 -20.89 -19.18
CA ARG A 517 -12.79 -20.37 -20.46
C ARG A 517 -11.30 -20.08 -20.43
N PHE A 518 -10.55 -20.58 -21.39
CA PHE A 518 -9.12 -20.34 -21.51
C PHE A 518 -8.79 -18.89 -21.90
N TRP A 519 -9.64 -18.26 -22.73
CA TRP A 519 -9.45 -16.91 -23.24
C TRP A 519 -10.79 -16.20 -23.42
N GLY A 520 -10.93 -14.98 -22.94
CA GLY A 520 -12.17 -14.21 -22.98
C GLY A 520 -12.05 -12.85 -23.63
N TRP A 521 -10.91 -12.52 -24.23
CA TRP A 521 -10.63 -11.20 -24.82
C TRP A 521 -10.76 -10.05 -23.82
N ASP A 522 -10.52 -10.34 -22.56
CA ASP A 522 -10.45 -9.34 -21.50
C ASP A 522 -9.31 -8.34 -21.80
N PRO A 523 -9.45 -7.05 -21.46
CA PRO A 523 -8.40 -6.06 -21.67
C PRO A 523 -7.03 -6.46 -21.12
N LYS A 524 -6.99 -7.18 -19.99
CA LYS A 524 -5.75 -7.68 -19.39
C LYS A 524 -5.11 -8.80 -20.19
N GLU A 525 -5.92 -9.73 -20.70
CA GLU A 525 -5.49 -10.81 -21.59
C GLU A 525 -4.92 -10.23 -22.89
N ASN A 526 -5.62 -9.28 -23.51
CA ASN A 526 -5.17 -8.57 -24.70
C ASN A 526 -3.85 -7.83 -24.46
N GLY A 527 -3.71 -7.16 -23.29
CA GLY A 527 -2.48 -6.49 -22.90
C GLY A 527 -1.30 -7.46 -22.79
N ALA A 528 -1.50 -8.64 -22.20
CA ALA A 528 -0.48 -9.68 -22.10
C ALA A 528 -0.06 -10.20 -23.50
N LEU A 529 -1.03 -10.43 -24.39
CA LEU A 529 -0.77 -10.81 -25.78
C LEU A 529 0.04 -9.73 -26.53
N MET A 530 -0.28 -8.45 -26.33
CA MET A 530 0.47 -7.35 -26.95
C MET A 530 1.95 -7.34 -26.51
N ILE A 531 2.27 -7.68 -25.25
CA ILE A 531 3.66 -7.77 -24.78
C ILE A 531 4.39 -8.91 -25.51
N ILE A 532 3.74 -10.08 -25.67
CA ILE A 532 4.32 -11.23 -26.38
C ILE A 532 4.60 -10.85 -27.84
N LEU A 533 3.61 -10.25 -28.53
CA LEU A 533 3.75 -9.82 -29.91
C LEU A 533 4.87 -8.78 -30.07
N MET A 534 4.98 -7.82 -29.14
CA MET A 534 6.06 -6.83 -29.16
C MET A 534 7.43 -7.47 -28.98
N GLY A 535 7.57 -8.41 -28.05
CA GLY A 535 8.79 -9.20 -27.90
C GLY A 535 9.14 -9.95 -29.19
N ALA A 536 8.16 -10.63 -29.79
CA ALA A 536 8.34 -11.32 -31.07
C ALA A 536 8.76 -10.38 -32.21
N ILE A 537 8.16 -9.19 -32.29
CA ILE A 537 8.54 -8.15 -33.30
C ILE A 537 10.01 -7.75 -33.10
N VAL A 538 10.46 -7.48 -31.88
CA VAL A 538 11.88 -7.13 -31.60
C VAL A 538 12.81 -8.26 -32.06
N LEU A 539 12.49 -9.51 -31.72
CA LEU A 539 13.32 -10.67 -32.06
C LEU A 539 13.39 -10.89 -33.57
N HIS A 540 12.26 -10.89 -34.27
CA HIS A 540 12.19 -11.10 -35.74
C HIS A 540 12.84 -9.96 -36.51
N ALA A 541 12.62 -8.70 -36.05
CA ALA A 541 13.26 -7.53 -36.66
C ALA A 541 14.79 -7.60 -36.57
N ARG A 542 15.32 -8.15 -35.47
CA ARG A 542 16.77 -8.36 -35.31
C ARG A 542 17.28 -9.53 -36.15
N TRP A 543 16.62 -10.69 -36.13
CA TRP A 543 17.03 -11.88 -36.90
C TRP A 543 16.92 -11.67 -38.42
N GLY A 544 15.85 -11.01 -38.86
CA GLY A 544 15.66 -10.66 -40.26
C GLY A 544 16.53 -9.52 -40.76
N GLY A 545 17.32 -8.88 -39.88
CA GLY A 545 18.15 -7.73 -40.25
C GLY A 545 17.36 -6.49 -40.68
N ILE A 546 16.04 -6.44 -40.40
CA ILE A 546 15.13 -5.35 -40.80
C ILE A 546 15.56 -4.06 -40.15
N PHE A 547 15.90 -4.14 -38.88
CA PHE A 547 16.38 -2.98 -38.10
C PHE A 547 17.79 -3.23 -37.55
N LYS A 548 18.64 -2.16 -37.64
CA LYS A 548 19.92 -2.08 -36.96
C LYS A 548 19.71 -1.69 -35.49
N GLU A 549 20.82 -1.53 -34.73
CA GLU A 549 20.79 -1.30 -33.28
C GLU A 549 19.80 -0.19 -32.87
N LYS A 550 19.81 0.97 -33.56
CA LYS A 550 18.92 2.10 -33.25
C LYS A 550 17.43 1.75 -33.38
N GLY A 551 17.05 1.02 -34.45
CA GLY A 551 15.66 0.59 -34.64
C GLY A 551 15.20 -0.43 -33.58
N ILE A 552 16.10 -1.35 -33.20
CA ILE A 552 15.83 -2.30 -32.11
C ILE A 552 15.62 -1.58 -30.78
N MET A 553 16.40 -0.51 -30.50
CA MET A 553 16.19 0.33 -29.29
C MET A 553 14.81 0.98 -29.32
N ASN A 554 14.37 1.53 -30.45
CA ASN A 554 13.04 2.14 -30.56
C ASN A 554 11.93 1.11 -30.29
N LEU A 555 12.05 -0.09 -30.85
CA LEU A 555 11.09 -1.18 -30.58
C LEU A 555 11.08 -1.59 -29.11
N ALA A 556 12.24 -1.65 -28.46
CA ALA A 556 12.31 -1.97 -27.02
C ALA A 556 11.65 -0.87 -26.16
N ILE A 557 11.77 0.42 -26.55
CA ILE A 557 11.06 1.52 -25.87
C ILE A 557 9.55 1.42 -26.12
N CYS A 558 9.09 1.04 -27.31
CA CYS A 558 7.68 0.73 -27.55
C CYS A 558 7.17 -0.39 -26.62
N GLY A 559 8.04 -1.36 -26.29
CA GLY A 559 7.76 -2.39 -25.29
C GLY A 559 7.40 -1.82 -23.91
N ASN A 560 8.04 -0.72 -23.47
CA ASN A 560 7.67 -0.03 -22.23
C ASN A 560 6.25 0.52 -22.27
N ILE A 561 5.86 1.14 -23.40
CA ILE A 561 4.50 1.69 -23.57
C ILE A 561 3.46 0.58 -23.46
N ILE A 562 3.68 -0.52 -24.18
CA ILE A 562 2.77 -1.66 -24.19
C ILE A 562 2.68 -2.30 -22.81
N THR A 563 3.81 -2.44 -22.11
CA THR A 563 3.84 -3.03 -20.76
C THR A 563 3.12 -2.13 -19.76
N ALA A 564 3.33 -0.81 -19.79
CA ALA A 564 2.64 0.14 -18.93
C ALA A 564 1.12 0.12 -19.19
N TRP A 565 0.70 0.06 -20.46
CA TRP A 565 -0.69 -0.09 -20.83
C TRP A 565 -1.28 -1.41 -20.32
N SER A 566 -0.61 -2.54 -20.53
CA SER A 566 -1.05 -3.85 -20.05
C SER A 566 -1.15 -3.90 -18.51
N TRP A 567 -0.24 -3.24 -17.81
CA TRP A 567 -0.18 -3.29 -16.34
C TRP A 567 -1.19 -2.33 -15.70
N PHE A 568 -1.13 -1.03 -16.03
CA PHE A 568 -1.98 0.02 -15.45
C PHE A 568 -3.17 0.41 -16.34
N GLY A 569 -2.95 0.58 -17.65
CA GLY A 569 -3.95 1.10 -18.56
C GLY A 569 -5.21 0.24 -18.63
N THR A 570 -5.06 -1.08 -18.65
CA THR A 570 -6.19 -2.01 -18.65
C THR A 570 -7.03 -1.95 -17.38
N ASN A 571 -6.44 -1.61 -16.23
CA ASN A 571 -7.19 -1.39 -14.99
C ASN A 571 -8.02 -0.10 -15.03
N LEU A 572 -7.52 0.94 -15.75
CA LEU A 572 -8.22 2.22 -15.88
C LEU A 572 -9.50 2.12 -16.73
N LEU A 573 -9.62 1.07 -17.55
CA LEU A 573 -10.84 0.85 -18.35
C LEU A 573 -12.04 0.43 -17.50
N GLY A 574 -11.83 -0.09 -16.29
CA GLY A 574 -12.90 -0.52 -15.38
C GLY A 574 -13.76 -1.67 -15.89
N VAL A 575 -13.37 -2.32 -16.99
CA VAL A 575 -14.10 -3.43 -17.62
C VAL A 575 -13.29 -4.70 -17.57
N GLY A 576 -13.99 -5.85 -17.59
CA GLY A 576 -13.39 -7.18 -17.55
C GLY A 576 -13.24 -7.75 -16.14
N LEU A 577 -12.90 -9.04 -16.07
CA LEU A 577 -12.78 -9.79 -14.81
C LEU A 577 -11.53 -9.41 -14.02
N HIS A 578 -10.55 -8.81 -14.67
CA HIS A 578 -9.25 -8.41 -14.11
C HIS A 578 -9.18 -6.91 -13.73
N SER A 579 -10.31 -6.26 -13.49
CA SER A 579 -10.31 -4.87 -13.02
C SER A 579 -10.16 -4.81 -11.49
N TYR A 580 -9.08 -4.19 -11.00
CA TYR A 580 -8.69 -4.13 -9.58
C TYR A 580 -8.81 -2.71 -8.99
N GLY A 581 -9.76 -1.92 -9.45
CA GLY A 581 -10.01 -0.56 -8.98
C GLY A 581 -9.47 0.52 -9.91
N PHE A 582 -10.02 1.71 -9.76
CA PHE A 582 -9.72 2.90 -10.58
C PHE A 582 -9.11 4.00 -9.71
N THR A 583 -8.07 4.66 -10.23
CA THR A 583 -7.52 5.90 -9.65
C THR A 583 -7.25 6.90 -10.77
N ASP A 584 -7.84 8.10 -10.69
CA ASP A 584 -7.66 9.14 -11.72
C ASP A 584 -6.22 9.63 -11.85
N SER A 585 -5.52 9.73 -10.73
CA SER A 585 -4.09 10.06 -10.72
C SER A 585 -3.26 9.06 -11.54
N GLY A 586 -3.71 7.81 -11.64
CA GLY A 586 -3.09 6.77 -12.45
C GLY A 586 -3.13 7.07 -13.95
N PHE A 587 -4.23 7.66 -14.46
CA PHE A 587 -4.37 7.97 -15.88
C PHE A 587 -3.35 9.04 -16.33
N PHE A 588 -3.27 10.16 -15.65
CA PHE A 588 -2.32 11.23 -16.01
C PHE A 588 -0.87 10.80 -15.85
N THR A 589 -0.56 10.02 -14.82
CA THR A 589 0.78 9.46 -14.61
C THR A 589 1.18 8.52 -15.74
N MET A 590 0.28 7.64 -16.17
CA MET A 590 0.49 6.74 -17.30
C MET A 590 0.64 7.53 -18.61
N LEU A 591 -0.20 8.52 -18.85
CA LEU A 591 -0.12 9.37 -20.05
C LEU A 591 1.23 10.11 -20.10
N PHE A 592 1.67 10.70 -18.99
CA PHE A 592 2.99 11.33 -18.89
C PHE A 592 4.12 10.32 -19.18
N PHE A 593 4.03 9.11 -18.64
CA PHE A 593 4.99 8.04 -18.94
C PHE A 593 5.03 7.72 -20.43
N ILE A 594 3.88 7.51 -21.08
CA ILE A 594 3.79 7.23 -22.52
C ILE A 594 4.40 8.37 -23.35
N ILE A 595 4.04 9.61 -23.04
CA ILE A 595 4.61 10.80 -23.72
C ILE A 595 6.13 10.83 -23.56
N SER A 596 6.66 10.51 -22.39
CA SER A 596 8.11 10.46 -22.16
C SER A 596 8.79 9.40 -23.03
N GLN A 597 8.18 8.22 -23.21
CA GLN A 597 8.71 7.17 -24.08
C GLN A 597 8.70 7.59 -25.55
N ILE A 598 7.61 8.20 -26.02
CA ILE A 598 7.50 8.77 -27.39
C ILE A 598 8.58 9.84 -27.61
N TRP A 599 8.83 10.68 -26.61
CA TRP A 599 9.89 11.69 -26.67
C TRP A 599 11.28 11.05 -26.83
N PHE A 600 11.62 10.00 -26.09
CA PHE A 600 12.89 9.28 -26.26
C PHE A 600 12.99 8.60 -27.64
N ILE A 601 11.90 8.03 -28.16
CA ILE A 601 11.86 7.52 -29.54
C ILE A 601 12.12 8.67 -30.51
N GLY A 602 11.47 9.83 -30.34
CA GLY A 602 11.70 11.04 -31.14
C GLY A 602 13.15 11.48 -31.17
N MET A 603 13.82 11.46 -30.00
CA MET A 603 15.25 11.77 -29.91
C MET A 603 16.13 10.85 -30.78
N SER A 604 15.73 9.61 -30.97
CA SER A 604 16.48 8.69 -31.81
C SER A 604 16.50 9.10 -33.29
N PHE A 605 15.50 9.85 -33.78
CA PHE A 605 15.42 10.32 -35.16
C PHE A 605 16.31 11.54 -35.43
N ILE A 606 16.93 12.13 -34.39
CA ILE A 606 17.92 13.19 -34.56
C ILE A 606 19.01 12.68 -35.56
N PRO A 607 19.36 13.49 -36.59
CA PRO A 607 20.35 13.08 -37.59
C PRO A 607 21.68 12.68 -36.97
N TRP A 608 22.39 11.73 -37.58
CA TRP A 608 23.68 11.22 -37.09
C TRP A 608 24.75 12.31 -36.95
N SER A 609 24.67 13.39 -37.74
CA SER A 609 25.56 14.54 -37.63
C SER A 609 25.55 15.22 -36.25
N TYR A 610 24.44 15.14 -35.53
CA TYR A 610 24.29 15.71 -34.19
C TYR A 610 24.67 14.75 -33.07
N TRP A 611 24.88 13.45 -33.37
CA TRP A 611 25.31 12.48 -32.39
C TRP A 611 26.76 12.71 -31.98
N ARG A 612 27.00 13.10 -30.75
CA ARG A 612 28.36 13.43 -30.24
C ARG A 612 29.25 12.21 -30.06
N SER A 613 28.66 11.02 -30.00
CA SER A 613 29.36 9.75 -29.73
C SER A 613 30.27 9.32 -30.88
N GLY A 614 31.31 8.53 -30.55
CA GLY A 614 32.14 7.87 -31.56
C GLY A 614 31.34 6.90 -32.42
N TYR A 615 30.30 6.26 -31.83
CA TYR A 615 29.32 5.43 -32.55
C TYR A 615 28.54 6.25 -33.59
N GLY A 616 27.96 7.39 -33.21
CA GLY A 616 27.18 8.25 -34.11
C GLY A 616 28.01 8.78 -35.27
N ARG A 617 29.25 9.27 -35.02
CA ARG A 617 30.18 9.72 -36.06
C ARG A 617 30.52 8.59 -37.06
N ASN A 618 30.68 7.37 -36.58
CA ASN A 618 30.92 6.22 -37.44
C ASN A 618 29.69 5.90 -38.34
N GLN A 619 28.49 6.03 -37.82
CA GLN A 619 27.26 5.84 -38.60
C GLN A 619 27.09 6.97 -39.65
N TYR A 620 27.38 8.23 -39.27
CA TYR A 620 27.37 9.35 -40.21
C TYR A 620 28.31 9.14 -41.36
N SER A 621 29.60 8.77 -41.10
CA SER A 621 30.60 8.48 -42.14
C SER A 621 30.15 7.34 -43.09
N LYS A 622 29.52 6.27 -42.56
CA LYS A 622 29.00 5.19 -43.40
C LYS A 622 27.85 5.62 -44.28
N ALA A 623 26.91 6.42 -43.74
CA ALA A 623 25.80 6.96 -44.50
C ALA A 623 26.26 7.86 -45.62
N HIS A 624 27.27 8.72 -45.39
CA HIS A 624 27.82 9.62 -46.39
C HIS A 624 28.52 8.87 -47.54
N LYS A 625 29.29 7.80 -47.21
CA LYS A 625 29.94 6.93 -48.19
C LYS A 625 28.95 6.05 -49.02
N ALA A 626 27.74 5.85 -48.57
CA ALA A 626 26.73 5.11 -49.29
C ALA A 626 25.92 5.98 -50.29
N ILE A 627 26.03 7.32 -50.15
CA ILE A 627 25.36 8.29 -51.02
C ILE A 627 26.34 8.89 -52.04
N SER A 628 27.67 8.89 -51.76
CA SER A 628 28.72 9.22 -52.67
C SER A 628 29.11 8.02 -53.57
#